data_28de7d10998126595a83fd4ef27669d7
#
_entry.id   28de7d10998126595a83fd4ef27669d7
#
_cell.length_a   1.000
_cell.length_b   1.000
_cell.length_c   1.000
_cell.angle_alpha   90.00
_cell.angle_beta   90.00
_cell.angle_gamma   90.00
#
_symmetry.space_group_name_H-M   'P 1'
#
loop_
_entity.id
_entity.type
_entity.pdbx_description
1 polymer ?
#
loop_
_entity_poly.entity_id
_entity_poly.type
_entity_poly.pdbx_seq_one_letter_code
_entity_poly.pdbx_strand_id
1 'polypeptide(L)'
;AGSSGGLREGKGTAWDGGTRVPCFVRWPGKVEAGTVSSQLLTNMDILPTIIAAAGAALPKEKIDGLNFLPLLTGKTKQSPRELFYVYYGANNLKLIRYKHWELVLPHSSQAYTQGEPGKDGKPGPTPVKPVPMALYNLIHDPGTVYDVQKRYPEIVTLMMGFAEQAREDLGDALTNRKGKNTRPSVTITTNKK
;
A
#
# COMPACT_ATOMS: atom_id res chain seq x y z
N ALA A 1 -6.46 21.49 3.74
CA ALA A 1 -6.53 20.06 3.94
C ALA A 1 -7.40 19.45 2.84
N GLY A 2 -6.98 18.33 2.24
CA GLY A 2 -7.75 17.59 1.26
C GLY A 2 -8.79 16.68 1.92
N SER A 3 -9.67 16.09 1.10
CA SER A 3 -10.60 15.03 1.50
C SER A 3 -10.07 13.68 1.03
N SER A 4 -10.19 12.64 1.86
CA SER A 4 -9.91 11.26 1.49
C SER A 4 -11.10 10.59 0.75
N GLY A 5 -12.19 11.32 0.49
CA GLY A 5 -13.35 10.81 -0.26
C GLY A 5 -14.07 9.65 0.43
N GLY A 6 -14.11 9.61 1.75
CA GLY A 6 -14.74 8.55 2.54
C GLY A 6 -13.81 7.36 2.86
N LEU A 7 -12.56 7.39 2.39
CA LEU A 7 -11.52 6.45 2.84
C LEU A 7 -11.09 6.78 4.27
N ARG A 8 -10.72 5.76 5.02
CA ARG A 8 -10.32 5.93 6.42
C ARG A 8 -9.04 6.75 6.54
N GLU A 9 -9.03 7.70 7.49
CA GLU A 9 -7.91 8.55 7.87
C GLU A 9 -7.35 9.40 6.71
N GLY A 10 -6.07 9.78 6.77
CA GLY A 10 -5.42 10.67 5.80
C GLY A 10 -3.91 10.52 5.78
N LYS A 11 -3.25 11.41 5.05
CA LYS A 11 -1.79 11.47 4.91
C LYS A 11 -1.12 11.39 6.28
N GLY A 12 -0.13 10.52 6.41
CA GLY A 12 0.58 10.27 7.68
C GLY A 12 0.12 8.99 8.37
N THR A 13 -0.79 8.23 7.76
CA THR A 13 -1.25 6.93 8.25
C THR A 13 -1.06 5.82 7.22
N ALA A 14 -1.16 4.57 7.64
CA ALA A 14 -1.11 3.43 6.75
C ALA A 14 -2.43 3.13 6.03
N TRP A 15 -3.54 3.71 6.48
CA TRP A 15 -4.87 3.51 5.93
C TRP A 15 -5.00 4.00 4.48
N ASP A 16 -6.00 3.52 3.75
CA ASP A 16 -6.24 3.89 2.35
C ASP A 16 -6.38 5.41 2.16
N GLY A 17 -6.95 6.15 3.12
CA GLY A 17 -6.99 7.61 3.07
C GLY A 17 -5.62 8.28 3.15
N GLY A 18 -4.60 7.58 3.66
CA GLY A 18 -3.21 8.06 3.75
C GLY A 18 -2.31 7.58 2.63
N THR A 19 -2.64 6.47 1.99
CA THR A 19 -1.76 5.77 1.04
C THR A 19 -2.32 5.72 -0.38
N ARG A 20 -3.64 5.70 -0.54
CA ARG A 20 -4.29 5.62 -1.84
C ARG A 20 -4.33 6.97 -2.53
N VAL A 21 -3.92 7.00 -3.78
CA VAL A 21 -3.93 8.20 -4.63
C VAL A 21 -4.58 7.89 -5.99
N PRO A 22 -5.22 8.87 -6.64
CA PRO A 22 -5.69 8.69 -8.01
C PRO A 22 -4.51 8.51 -8.98
N CYS A 23 -4.71 7.68 -9.99
CA CYS A 23 -3.77 7.48 -11.08
C CYS A 23 -4.48 7.74 -12.41
N PHE A 24 -3.90 8.59 -13.23
CA PHE A 24 -4.42 8.89 -14.58
C PHE A 24 -3.36 8.55 -15.63
N VAL A 25 -3.78 7.81 -16.64
CA VAL A 25 -2.91 7.44 -17.77
C VAL A 25 -3.54 7.94 -19.07
N ARG A 26 -2.74 8.67 -19.86
CA ARG A 26 -3.12 9.08 -21.21
C ARG A 26 -2.10 8.54 -22.20
N TRP A 27 -2.55 7.65 -23.08
CA TRP A 27 -1.73 7.06 -24.14
C TRP A 27 -2.58 6.77 -25.38
N PRO A 28 -2.77 7.79 -26.25
CA PRO A 28 -3.60 7.65 -27.44
C PRO A 28 -3.18 6.47 -28.32
N GLY A 29 -4.15 5.70 -28.81
CA GLY A 29 -3.93 4.53 -29.63
C GLY A 29 -3.42 3.27 -28.91
N LYS A 30 -3.20 3.34 -27.58
CA LYS A 30 -2.76 2.20 -26.75
C LYS A 30 -3.66 1.95 -25.55
N VAL A 31 -4.13 3.01 -24.90
CA VAL A 31 -5.06 2.93 -23.76
C VAL A 31 -6.39 3.54 -24.20
N GLU A 32 -7.46 2.80 -24.05
CA GLU A 32 -8.81 3.23 -24.40
C GLU A 32 -9.25 4.39 -23.52
N ALA A 33 -9.79 5.43 -24.14
CA ALA A 33 -10.29 6.61 -23.43
C ALA A 33 -11.52 6.26 -22.58
N GLY A 34 -11.63 6.87 -21.39
CA GLY A 34 -12.76 6.66 -20.48
C GLY A 34 -12.71 5.35 -19.69
N THR A 35 -11.68 4.52 -19.87
CA THR A 35 -11.51 3.29 -19.09
C THR A 35 -11.24 3.61 -17.62
N VAL A 36 -11.96 2.93 -16.73
CA VAL A 36 -11.76 3.02 -15.27
C VAL A 36 -11.43 1.63 -14.72
N SER A 37 -10.43 1.55 -13.85
CA SER A 37 -10.03 0.31 -13.19
C SER A 37 -9.87 0.54 -11.68
N SER A 38 -10.43 -0.38 -10.87
CA SER A 38 -10.26 -0.43 -9.41
C SER A 38 -9.20 -1.44 -8.97
N GLN A 39 -8.40 -1.95 -9.90
CA GLN A 39 -7.37 -2.94 -9.62
C GLN A 39 -6.25 -2.34 -8.77
N LEU A 40 -5.70 -3.15 -7.86
CA LEU A 40 -4.57 -2.75 -7.00
C LEU A 40 -3.31 -2.57 -7.85
N LEU A 41 -2.78 -1.35 -7.86
CA LEU A 41 -1.51 -0.97 -8.47
C LEU A 41 -0.73 -0.12 -7.47
N THR A 42 0.58 -0.09 -7.60
CA THR A 42 1.47 0.69 -6.73
C THR A 42 2.46 1.52 -7.53
N ASN A 43 3.03 2.55 -6.90
CA ASN A 43 4.08 3.37 -7.53
C ASN A 43 5.30 2.55 -7.96
N MET A 44 5.59 1.44 -7.28
CA MET A 44 6.68 0.52 -7.65
C MET A 44 6.45 -0.12 -9.03
N ASP A 45 5.19 -0.28 -9.44
CA ASP A 45 4.81 -0.94 -10.68
C ASP A 45 5.00 -0.04 -11.92
N ILE A 46 5.20 1.26 -11.72
CA ILE A 46 5.37 2.23 -12.82
C ILE A 46 6.65 1.93 -13.60
N LEU A 47 7.78 1.74 -12.93
CA LEU A 47 9.06 1.50 -13.58
C LEU A 47 9.05 0.28 -14.52
N PRO A 48 8.70 -0.95 -14.07
CA PRO A 48 8.68 -2.11 -14.96
C PRO A 48 7.63 -1.99 -16.07
N THR A 49 6.55 -1.23 -15.86
CA THR A 49 5.55 -0.99 -16.89
C THR A 49 6.07 -0.06 -17.99
N ILE A 50 6.79 1.01 -17.63
CA ILE A 50 7.43 1.92 -18.59
C ILE A 50 8.52 1.18 -19.37
N ILE A 51 9.34 0.38 -18.71
CA ILE A 51 10.38 -0.44 -19.34
C ILE A 51 9.76 -1.38 -20.39
N ALA A 52 8.67 -2.08 -20.02
CA ALA A 52 7.96 -2.96 -20.94
C ALA A 52 7.34 -2.18 -22.12
N ALA A 53 6.79 -1.00 -21.88
CA ALA A 53 6.23 -0.14 -22.93
C ALA A 53 7.30 0.36 -23.91
N ALA A 54 8.52 0.57 -23.44
CA ALA A 54 9.68 0.99 -24.24
C ALA A 54 10.37 -0.19 -24.94
N GLY A 55 9.99 -1.45 -24.68
CA GLY A 55 10.67 -2.63 -25.19
C GLY A 55 12.09 -2.84 -24.64
N ALA A 56 12.39 -2.24 -23.48
CA ALA A 56 13.70 -2.31 -22.84
C ALA A 56 13.80 -3.50 -21.86
N ALA A 57 15.03 -3.84 -21.47
CA ALA A 57 15.29 -4.89 -20.49
C ALA A 57 15.16 -4.36 -19.05
N LEU A 58 14.63 -5.19 -18.16
CA LEU A 58 14.60 -4.89 -16.72
C LEU A 58 16.03 -4.82 -16.15
N PRO A 59 16.25 -4.07 -15.04
CA PRO A 59 17.49 -4.12 -14.29
C PRO A 59 17.84 -5.57 -13.89
N LYS A 60 19.14 -5.86 -13.74
CA LYS A 60 19.61 -7.17 -13.26
C LYS A 60 19.24 -7.41 -11.80
N GLU A 61 19.21 -6.36 -11.00
CA GLU A 61 18.82 -6.38 -9.60
C GLU A 61 17.32 -6.61 -9.49
N LYS A 62 16.91 -7.44 -8.52
CA LYS A 62 15.51 -7.70 -8.21
C LYS A 62 14.80 -6.37 -7.85
N ILE A 63 13.68 -6.11 -8.48
CA ILE A 63 12.77 -5.00 -8.16
C ILE A 63 11.43 -5.55 -7.64
N ASP A 64 10.72 -4.75 -6.82
CA ASP A 64 9.45 -5.16 -6.21
C ASP A 64 8.24 -4.79 -7.08
N GLY A 65 8.45 -4.00 -8.13
CA GLY A 65 7.42 -3.57 -9.07
C GLY A 65 7.03 -4.68 -10.04
N LEU A 66 5.77 -4.68 -10.45
CA LEU A 66 5.19 -5.60 -11.42
C LEU A 66 4.72 -4.84 -12.66
N ASN A 67 4.90 -5.45 -13.84
CA ASN A 67 4.48 -4.85 -15.09
C ASN A 67 2.95 -4.96 -15.26
N PHE A 68 2.24 -3.84 -15.27
CA PHE A 68 0.80 -3.77 -15.51
C PHE A 68 0.41 -3.24 -16.92
N LEU A 69 1.35 -3.19 -17.87
CA LEU A 69 1.07 -2.80 -19.25
C LEU A 69 -0.08 -3.61 -19.88
N PRO A 70 -0.20 -4.94 -19.68
CA PRO A 70 -1.33 -5.70 -20.20
C PRO A 70 -2.70 -5.22 -19.67
N LEU A 71 -2.77 -4.77 -18.41
CA LEU A 71 -3.97 -4.17 -17.83
C LEU A 71 -4.28 -2.83 -18.50
N LEU A 72 -3.30 -1.95 -18.66
CA LEU A 72 -3.48 -0.65 -19.32
C LEU A 72 -3.97 -0.78 -20.76
N THR A 73 -3.46 -1.75 -21.48
CA THR A 73 -3.80 -1.97 -22.91
C THR A 73 -5.02 -2.85 -23.12
N GLY A 74 -5.75 -3.21 -22.06
CA GLY A 74 -6.96 -4.03 -22.15
C GLY A 74 -6.74 -5.51 -22.46
N LYS A 75 -5.50 -5.99 -22.51
CA LYS A 75 -5.16 -7.41 -22.75
C LYS A 75 -5.54 -8.31 -21.57
N THR A 76 -5.66 -7.76 -20.38
CA THR A 76 -6.19 -8.41 -19.18
C THR A 76 -7.06 -7.42 -18.41
N LYS A 77 -7.97 -7.95 -17.60
CA LYS A 77 -8.79 -7.17 -16.65
C LYS A 77 -8.29 -7.27 -15.21
N GLN A 78 -7.24 -8.05 -14.98
CA GLN A 78 -6.71 -8.29 -13.64
C GLN A 78 -5.33 -7.66 -13.47
N SER A 79 -5.09 -7.10 -12.29
CA SER A 79 -3.76 -6.65 -11.89
C SER A 79 -2.81 -7.82 -11.76
N PRO A 80 -1.52 -7.67 -12.09
CA PRO A 80 -0.50 -8.63 -11.72
C PRO A 80 -0.23 -8.65 -10.21
N ARG A 81 -0.74 -7.66 -9.47
CA ARG A 81 -0.53 -7.52 -8.03
C ARG A 81 -1.78 -7.92 -7.26
N GLU A 82 -1.73 -9.08 -6.60
CA GLU A 82 -2.78 -9.52 -5.70
C GLU A 82 -2.46 -9.25 -4.22
N LEU A 83 -1.17 -9.15 -3.88
CA LEU A 83 -0.67 -9.01 -2.52
C LEU A 83 0.18 -7.73 -2.40
N PHE A 84 -0.06 -6.97 -1.34
CA PHE A 84 0.70 -5.78 -1.02
C PHE A 84 0.85 -5.61 0.50
N TYR A 85 2.07 -5.31 0.93
CA TYR A 85 2.41 -5.04 2.33
C TYR A 85 2.55 -3.55 2.56
N VAL A 86 1.83 -3.02 3.53
CA VAL A 86 1.90 -1.61 3.90
C VAL A 86 2.77 -1.43 5.13
N TYR A 87 3.98 -1.01 4.89
CA TYR A 87 4.91 -0.56 5.91
C TYR A 87 4.79 0.95 6.10
N TYR A 88 4.69 1.41 7.34
CA TYR A 88 4.64 2.83 7.64
C TYR A 88 5.42 3.17 8.91
N GLY A 89 6.27 4.22 8.82
CA GLY A 89 7.24 4.54 9.86
C GLY A 89 8.54 3.74 9.69
N ALA A 90 9.24 3.48 10.76
CA ALA A 90 10.54 2.79 10.72
C ALA A 90 10.37 1.27 10.58
N ASN A 91 10.07 0.79 9.38
CA ASN A 91 9.89 -0.63 9.06
C ASN A 91 8.80 -1.34 9.89
N ASN A 92 7.69 -0.66 10.13
CA ASN A 92 6.55 -1.20 10.85
C ASN A 92 5.54 -1.79 9.84
N LEU A 93 5.37 -3.10 9.83
CA LEU A 93 4.33 -3.75 9.03
C LEU A 93 2.97 -3.50 9.71
N LYS A 94 2.12 -2.70 9.07
CA LYS A 94 0.84 -2.27 9.66
C LYS A 94 -0.37 -2.91 9.01
N LEU A 95 -0.35 -3.07 7.68
CA LEU A 95 -1.48 -3.63 6.95
C LEU A 95 -0.99 -4.59 5.86
N ILE A 96 -1.86 -5.52 5.52
CA ILE A 96 -1.69 -6.43 4.39
C ILE A 96 -2.91 -6.32 3.51
N ARG A 97 -2.71 -6.08 2.24
CA ARG A 97 -3.74 -6.10 1.21
C ARG A 97 -3.63 -7.37 0.39
N TYR A 98 -4.68 -8.17 0.36
CA TYR A 98 -4.77 -9.34 -0.51
C TYR A 98 -6.08 -9.32 -1.29
N LYS A 99 -5.99 -9.09 -2.59
CA LYS A 99 -7.15 -8.89 -3.46
C LYS A 99 -8.03 -7.75 -2.90
N HIS A 100 -9.24 -8.07 -2.49
CA HIS A 100 -10.18 -7.12 -1.88
C HIS A 100 -10.20 -7.16 -0.34
N TRP A 101 -9.33 -7.95 0.29
CA TRP A 101 -9.20 -8.03 1.74
C TRP A 101 -8.10 -7.11 2.25
N GLU A 102 -8.35 -6.48 3.38
CA GLU A 102 -7.35 -5.73 4.13
C GLU A 102 -7.28 -6.26 5.56
N LEU A 103 -6.14 -6.83 5.94
CA LEU A 103 -5.83 -7.22 7.31
C LEU A 103 -5.00 -6.13 7.96
N VAL A 104 -5.50 -5.58 9.03
CA VAL A 104 -4.80 -4.63 9.89
C VAL A 104 -4.12 -5.39 11.01
N LEU A 105 -2.83 -5.15 11.21
CA LEU A 105 -2.06 -5.70 12.32
C LEU A 105 -2.07 -4.72 13.50
N PRO A 106 -1.92 -5.18 14.75
CA PRO A 106 -1.89 -4.31 15.92
C PRO A 106 -0.76 -3.28 15.82
N HIS A 107 -1.11 -1.99 15.94
CA HIS A 107 -0.14 -0.89 15.91
C HIS A 107 -0.72 0.37 16.55
N SER A 108 0.02 1.47 16.53
CA SER A 108 -0.50 2.80 16.87
C SER A 108 -0.56 3.67 15.62
N SER A 109 -1.65 4.45 15.47
CA SER A 109 -1.86 5.35 14.34
C SER A 109 -2.43 6.69 14.80
N GLN A 110 -2.15 7.74 14.03
CA GLN A 110 -2.90 8.98 14.14
C GLN A 110 -4.37 8.73 13.75
N ALA A 111 -5.29 9.36 14.49
CA ALA A 111 -6.73 9.26 14.28
C ALA A 111 -7.28 10.66 13.93
N TYR A 112 -7.23 11.02 12.65
CA TYR A 112 -7.65 12.34 12.16
C TYR A 112 -9.14 12.57 12.36
N THR A 113 -9.96 11.54 12.25
CA THR A 113 -11.41 11.61 12.49
C THR A 113 -11.76 11.91 13.94
N GLN A 114 -10.81 11.76 14.86
CA GLN A 114 -10.94 12.09 16.29
C GLN A 114 -10.08 13.30 16.71
N GLY A 115 -9.45 13.95 15.73
CA GLY A 115 -8.67 15.16 15.93
C GLY A 115 -9.53 16.41 15.90
N GLU A 116 -8.94 17.52 16.33
CA GLU A 116 -9.56 18.83 16.20
C GLU A 116 -9.30 19.44 14.83
N PRO A 117 -10.21 20.25 14.28
CA PRO A 117 -9.99 20.97 13.05
C PRO A 117 -8.75 21.87 13.15
N GLY A 118 -8.00 21.96 12.07
CA GLY A 118 -6.89 22.91 11.95
C GLY A 118 -7.38 24.34 11.75
N LYS A 119 -6.52 25.32 12.03
CA LYS A 119 -6.78 26.75 11.86
C LYS A 119 -5.61 27.42 11.18
N ASP A 120 -5.90 28.45 10.36
CA ASP A 120 -4.88 29.31 9.71
C ASP A 120 -3.82 28.50 8.92
N GLY A 121 -4.26 27.46 8.18
CA GLY A 121 -3.39 26.62 7.39
C GLY A 121 -2.55 25.60 8.18
N LYS A 122 -2.67 25.57 9.50
CA LYS A 122 -1.98 24.61 10.37
C LYS A 122 -2.91 23.47 10.71
N PRO A 123 -2.41 22.19 10.73
CA PRO A 123 -3.23 21.07 11.18
C PRO A 123 -3.58 21.22 12.66
N GLY A 124 -4.79 20.80 13.04
CA GLY A 124 -5.17 20.67 14.44
C GLY A 124 -4.47 19.49 15.13
N PRO A 125 -4.51 19.42 16.46
CA PRO A 125 -3.99 18.30 17.21
C PRO A 125 -4.71 17.02 16.84
N THR A 126 -3.92 15.96 16.59
CA THR A 126 -4.43 14.65 16.19
C THR A 126 -3.96 13.62 17.20
N PRO A 127 -4.87 12.93 17.91
CA PRO A 127 -4.46 11.93 18.88
C PRO A 127 -3.87 10.70 18.19
N VAL A 128 -2.90 10.07 18.85
CA VAL A 128 -2.40 8.74 18.49
C VAL A 128 -3.21 7.71 19.27
N LYS A 129 -3.77 6.74 18.58
CA LYS A 129 -4.62 5.69 19.17
C LYS A 129 -4.09 4.31 18.85
N PRO A 130 -4.27 3.34 19.77
CA PRO A 130 -4.03 1.94 19.47
C PRO A 130 -5.05 1.46 18.43
N VAL A 131 -4.55 0.70 17.46
CA VAL A 131 -5.33 0.03 16.42
C VAL A 131 -5.24 -1.46 16.67
N PRO A 132 -6.34 -2.14 17.00
CA PRO A 132 -6.37 -3.59 17.14
C PRO A 132 -6.28 -4.29 15.79
N MET A 133 -6.03 -5.60 15.81
CA MET A 133 -6.18 -6.43 14.61
C MET A 133 -7.64 -6.39 14.14
N ALA A 134 -7.82 -6.25 12.82
CA ALA A 134 -9.12 -6.24 12.17
C ALA A 134 -9.02 -6.70 10.72
N LEU A 135 -10.09 -7.28 10.17
CA LEU A 135 -10.19 -7.66 8.77
C LEU A 135 -11.34 -6.89 8.11
N TYR A 136 -11.07 -6.34 6.92
CA TYR A 136 -12.05 -5.59 6.14
C TYR A 136 -12.21 -6.15 4.73
N ASN A 137 -13.45 -6.10 4.20
CA ASN A 137 -13.76 -6.43 2.81
C ASN A 137 -14.01 -5.14 2.04
N LEU A 138 -13.05 -4.73 1.23
CA LEU A 138 -13.05 -3.42 0.58
C LEU A 138 -14.00 -3.30 -0.61
N ILE A 139 -14.62 -4.39 -1.07
CA ILE A 139 -15.72 -4.32 -2.06
C ILE A 139 -16.96 -3.72 -1.41
N HIS A 140 -17.25 -4.10 -0.16
CA HIS A 140 -18.46 -3.70 0.53
C HIS A 140 -18.22 -2.58 1.54
N ASP A 141 -16.98 -2.41 1.97
CA ASP A 141 -16.57 -1.45 3.01
C ASP A 141 -15.23 -0.78 2.65
N PRO A 142 -15.20 0.08 1.63
CA PRO A 142 -13.98 0.80 1.25
C PRO A 142 -13.48 1.78 2.33
N GLY A 143 -14.36 2.16 3.27
CA GLY A 143 -14.03 3.01 4.41
C GLY A 143 -13.46 2.26 5.61
N THR A 144 -13.37 0.92 5.57
CA THR A 144 -12.84 0.06 6.63
C THR A 144 -13.48 0.34 8.00
N VAL A 145 -14.81 0.31 8.04
CA VAL A 145 -15.64 0.59 9.22
C VAL A 145 -16.01 -0.69 9.95
N TYR A 146 -16.32 -1.76 9.21
CA TYR A 146 -16.89 -3.00 9.74
C TYR A 146 -15.87 -4.12 9.78
N ASP A 147 -15.35 -4.41 10.98
CA ASP A 147 -14.46 -5.55 11.20
C ASP A 147 -15.21 -6.89 11.04
N VAL A 148 -14.75 -7.68 10.08
CA VAL A 148 -15.35 -8.98 9.74
C VAL A 148 -14.45 -10.16 10.11
N GLN A 149 -13.38 -9.98 10.89
CA GLN A 149 -12.42 -11.03 11.23
C GLN A 149 -13.07 -12.30 11.84
N LYS A 150 -14.12 -12.11 12.65
CA LYS A 150 -14.85 -13.23 13.26
C LYS A 150 -15.66 -14.03 12.25
N ARG A 151 -16.07 -13.39 11.15
CA ARG A 151 -16.87 -14.02 10.10
C ARG A 151 -16.03 -14.79 9.09
N TYR A 152 -14.74 -14.40 8.94
CA TYR A 152 -13.83 -14.97 7.95
C TYR A 152 -12.47 -15.35 8.59
N PRO A 153 -12.46 -16.28 9.59
CA PRO A 153 -11.24 -16.67 10.30
C PRO A 153 -10.22 -17.34 9.37
N GLU A 154 -10.65 -18.02 8.32
CA GLU A 154 -9.79 -18.65 7.31
C GLU A 154 -9.00 -17.59 6.51
N ILE A 155 -9.61 -16.43 6.21
CA ILE A 155 -8.94 -15.32 5.52
C ILE A 155 -7.93 -14.66 6.46
N VAL A 156 -8.28 -14.50 7.73
CA VAL A 156 -7.33 -14.01 8.75
C VAL A 156 -6.12 -14.93 8.82
N THR A 157 -6.31 -16.24 8.90
CA THR A 157 -5.23 -17.22 8.95
C THR A 157 -4.33 -17.16 7.71
N LEU A 158 -4.93 -17.11 6.52
CA LEU A 158 -4.21 -16.97 5.27
C LEU A 158 -3.35 -15.68 5.26
N MET A 159 -3.95 -14.54 5.62
CA MET A 159 -3.27 -13.25 5.57
C MET A 159 -2.23 -13.09 6.69
N MET A 160 -2.41 -13.74 7.83
CA MET A 160 -1.36 -13.86 8.85
C MET A 160 -0.16 -14.66 8.33
N GLY A 161 -0.38 -15.68 7.50
CA GLY A 161 0.69 -16.36 6.77
C GLY A 161 1.50 -15.40 5.87
N PHE A 162 0.83 -14.49 5.17
CA PHE A 162 1.51 -13.43 4.40
C PHE A 162 2.26 -12.45 5.30
N ALA A 163 1.72 -12.12 6.49
CA ALA A 163 2.44 -11.30 7.47
C ALA A 163 3.77 -11.94 7.87
N GLU A 164 3.77 -13.25 8.12
CA GLU A 164 4.99 -13.97 8.48
C GLU A 164 6.00 -13.99 7.34
N GLN A 165 5.56 -14.17 6.11
CA GLN A 165 6.43 -14.07 4.92
C GLN A 165 7.06 -12.67 4.80
N ALA A 166 6.26 -11.61 4.98
CA ALA A 166 6.76 -10.23 4.96
C ALA A 166 7.78 -9.96 6.08
N ARG A 167 7.52 -10.48 7.28
CA ARG A 167 8.43 -10.37 8.43
C ARG A 167 9.74 -11.10 8.21
N GLU A 168 9.70 -12.26 7.57
CA GLU A 168 10.89 -13.02 7.22
C GLU A 168 11.71 -12.31 6.13
N ASP A 169 11.05 -11.77 5.11
CA ASP A 169 11.67 -11.11 3.96
C ASP A 169 12.20 -9.72 4.32
N LEU A 170 11.34 -8.85 4.83
CA LEU A 170 11.62 -7.42 5.03
C LEU A 170 11.79 -7.02 6.49
N GLY A 171 11.44 -7.90 7.43
CA GLY A 171 11.43 -7.61 8.86
C GLY A 171 10.15 -6.90 9.31
N ASP A 172 10.09 -6.59 10.60
CA ASP A 172 9.02 -5.82 11.22
C ASP A 172 9.49 -5.26 12.56
N ALA A 173 9.66 -3.96 12.65
CA ALA A 173 10.15 -3.31 13.87
C ALA A 173 9.16 -3.41 15.04
N LEU A 174 7.86 -3.53 14.79
CA LEU A 174 6.85 -3.73 15.84
C LEU A 174 7.01 -5.08 16.56
N THR A 175 7.62 -6.06 15.90
CA THR A 175 7.87 -7.39 16.46
C THR A 175 9.37 -7.68 16.71
N ASN A 176 10.23 -6.65 16.58
CA ASN A 176 11.69 -6.75 16.70
C ASN A 176 12.32 -7.78 15.73
N ARG A 177 11.72 -8.00 14.58
CA ARG A 177 12.21 -8.94 13.59
C ARG A 177 13.02 -8.25 12.50
N LYS A 178 14.20 -8.78 12.20
CA LYS A 178 15.03 -8.37 11.07
C LYS A 178 14.67 -9.20 9.84
N GLY A 179 14.54 -8.54 8.70
CA GLY A 179 14.32 -9.22 7.42
C GLY A 179 15.62 -9.80 6.86
N LYS A 180 15.50 -10.89 6.12
CA LYS A 180 16.62 -11.58 5.46
C LYS A 180 17.08 -10.87 4.17
N ASN A 181 16.15 -10.16 3.49
CA ASN A 181 16.38 -9.61 2.15
C ASN A 181 16.30 -8.07 2.14
N THR A 182 16.47 -7.41 3.29
CA THR A 182 16.57 -5.96 3.35
C THR A 182 17.84 -5.49 2.66
N ARG A 183 17.70 -4.49 1.78
CA ARG A 183 18.86 -3.89 1.12
C ARG A 183 19.59 -2.93 2.08
N PRO A 184 20.92 -2.92 2.09
CA PRO A 184 21.67 -1.92 2.83
C PRO A 184 21.41 -0.54 2.23
N SER A 185 21.42 0.50 3.08
CA SER A 185 21.41 1.88 2.60
C SER A 185 22.67 2.17 1.78
N VAL A 186 22.52 2.94 0.69
CA VAL A 186 23.67 3.40 -0.10
C VAL A 186 24.51 4.34 0.76
N THR A 187 25.75 3.97 1.04
CA THR A 187 26.73 4.86 1.66
C THR A 187 27.46 5.61 0.57
N ILE A 188 27.22 6.90 0.44
CA ILE A 188 28.01 7.76 -0.45
C ILE A 188 29.33 8.05 0.27
N THR A 189 30.40 7.42 -0.18
CA THR A 189 31.77 7.80 0.22
C THR A 189 32.12 9.09 -0.51
N THR A 190 31.96 10.23 0.15
CA THR A 190 32.53 11.48 -0.37
C THR A 190 34.03 11.39 -0.21
N ASN A 191 34.76 11.09 -1.29
CA ASN A 191 36.18 11.38 -1.34
C ASN A 191 36.34 12.90 -1.23
N LYS A 192 36.65 13.39 -0.03
CA LYS A 192 37.16 14.76 0.11
C LYS A 192 38.52 14.81 -0.63
N LYS A 193 38.54 15.47 -1.77
CA LYS A 193 39.78 15.97 -2.39
C LYS A 193 40.30 17.15 -1.63
#